data_ea3993181d21750df66ec8e6972f28dd
#
_entry.id   ea3993181d21750df66ec8e6972f28dd
#
_cell.length_a   1.000
_cell.length_b   1.000
_cell.length_c   1.000
_cell.angle_alpha   90.00
_cell.angle_beta   90.00
_cell.angle_gamma   90.00
#
_symmetry.space_group_name_H-M   'P 1'
#
loop_
_entity.id
_entity.type
_entity.pdbx_description
1 polymer ?
#
loop_
_entity_poly.entity_id
_entity_poly.type
_entity_poly.pdbx_seq_one_letter_code
_entity_poly.pdbx_strand_id
1 'polypeptide(L)' 'MLKYKFNVGDALDRVGFTSYKAKTSGILSQDTLKKIKKEDTNISLKAINSLCMILDMQPKDLLIYEETDTEKEQKEKL' A
#
# COMPACT_ATOMS: atom_id res chain seq x y z
N MET A 1 -4.92 11.18 6.90
CA MET A 1 -3.78 10.52 6.25
C MET A 1 -4.08 9.04 6.01
N LEU A 2 -3.78 8.55 4.82
CA LEU A 2 -3.96 7.13 4.53
C LEU A 2 -2.93 6.29 5.26
N LYS A 3 -3.39 5.17 5.80
CA LYS A 3 -2.54 4.17 6.45
C LYS A 3 -2.93 2.78 5.98
N TYR A 4 -1.98 1.85 6.03
CA TYR A 4 -2.30 0.44 5.83
C TYR A 4 -2.97 -0.10 7.09
N LYS A 5 -4.00 -0.92 6.92
CA LYS A 5 -4.72 -1.55 8.04
C LYS A 5 -3.89 -2.62 8.76
N PHE A 6 -2.89 -3.16 8.07
CA PHE A 6 -2.02 -4.22 8.58
C PHE A 6 -0.66 -4.12 7.89
N ASN A 7 0.29 -4.95 8.29
CA ASN A 7 1.61 -4.97 7.65
C ASN A 7 1.51 -5.69 6.29
N VAL A 8 1.32 -4.90 5.23
CA VAL A 8 1.15 -5.41 3.86
C VAL A 8 2.44 -6.09 3.38
N GLY A 9 3.60 -5.57 3.76
CA GLY A 9 4.88 -6.19 3.42
C GLY A 9 4.98 -7.63 3.93
N ASP A 10 4.58 -7.86 5.19
CA ASP A 10 4.55 -9.20 5.77
C ASP A 10 3.54 -10.10 5.05
N ALA A 11 2.37 -9.57 4.70
CA ALA A 11 1.36 -10.33 3.98
C ALA A 11 1.87 -10.79 2.62
N LEU A 12 2.61 -9.92 1.91
CA LEU A 12 3.24 -10.28 0.64
C LEU A 12 4.26 -11.39 0.82
N ASP A 13 5.07 -11.31 1.87
CA ASP A 13 6.04 -12.36 2.18
C ASP A 13 5.35 -13.71 2.44
N ARG A 14 4.24 -13.69 3.18
CA ARG A 14 3.48 -14.90 3.50
C ARG A 14 2.90 -15.60 2.27
N VAL A 15 2.50 -14.83 1.25
CA VAL A 15 2.00 -15.42 0.00
C VAL A 15 3.12 -15.69 -1.00
N GLY A 16 4.37 -15.49 -0.58
CA GLY A 16 5.54 -15.76 -1.41
C GLY A 16 5.83 -14.72 -2.48
N PHE A 17 5.27 -13.53 -2.37
CA PHE A 17 5.55 -12.44 -3.30
C PHE A 17 6.81 -11.69 -2.84
N THR A 18 7.96 -12.15 -3.31
CA THR A 18 9.28 -11.64 -2.95
C THR A 18 9.74 -10.55 -3.93
N SER A 19 10.87 -9.91 -3.61
CA SER A 19 11.52 -8.96 -4.53
C SER A 19 11.84 -9.60 -5.88
N TYR A 20 12.21 -10.88 -5.87
CA TYR A 20 12.46 -11.64 -7.10
C TYR A 20 11.19 -11.76 -7.95
N LYS A 21 10.05 -12.09 -7.33
CA LYS A 21 8.77 -12.16 -8.05
C LYS A 21 8.32 -10.79 -8.55
N ALA A 22 8.56 -9.73 -7.78
CA ALA A 22 8.28 -8.37 -8.24
C ALA A 22 9.08 -8.06 -9.50
N LYS A 23 10.37 -8.38 -9.49
CA LYS A 23 11.26 -8.15 -10.62
C LYS A 23 10.87 -8.96 -11.86
N THR A 24 10.56 -10.24 -11.68
CA THR A 24 10.30 -11.14 -12.81
C THR A 24 8.89 -11.00 -13.38
N SER A 25 7.90 -10.71 -12.54
CA SER A 25 6.51 -10.59 -12.99
C SER A 25 6.15 -9.20 -13.53
N GLY A 26 6.85 -8.16 -13.06
CA GLY A 26 6.52 -6.77 -13.39
C GLY A 26 5.21 -6.27 -12.80
N ILE A 27 4.58 -7.04 -11.91
CA ILE A 27 3.29 -6.66 -11.29
C ILE A 27 3.46 -5.47 -10.35
N LEU A 28 4.54 -5.46 -9.58
CA LEU A 28 4.93 -4.34 -8.73
C LEU A 28 6.39 -3.99 -9.02
N SER A 29 6.70 -2.70 -9.09
CA SER A 29 8.10 -2.29 -9.17
C SER A 29 8.81 -2.53 -7.85
N GLN A 30 10.12 -2.67 -7.90
CA GLN A 30 10.91 -2.83 -6.68
C GLN A 30 10.85 -1.58 -5.79
N ASP A 31 10.78 -0.40 -6.39
CA ASP A 31 10.63 0.85 -5.65
C ASP A 31 9.30 0.90 -4.89
N THR A 32 8.22 0.49 -5.55
CA THR A 32 6.90 0.40 -4.91
C THR A 32 6.92 -0.62 -3.76
N LEU A 33 7.54 -1.77 -3.98
CA LEU A 33 7.66 -2.80 -2.95
C LEU A 33 8.44 -2.28 -1.73
N LYS A 34 9.50 -1.52 -1.95
CA LYS A 34 10.26 -0.88 -0.86
C LYS A 34 9.39 0.09 -0.06
N LYS A 35 8.58 0.90 -0.75
CA LYS A 35 7.65 1.82 -0.09
C LYS A 35 6.64 1.06 0.76
N ILE A 36 6.07 0.00 0.23
CA ILE A 36 5.10 -0.83 0.95
C ILE A 36 5.73 -1.43 2.22
N LYS A 37 6.96 -1.91 2.13
CA LYS A 37 7.69 -2.48 3.28
C LYS A 37 8.01 -1.44 4.34
N LYS A 38 8.13 -0.18 3.97
CA LYS A 38 8.31 0.96 4.89
C LYS A 38 6.98 1.56 5.35
N GLU A 39 5.87 0.94 4.98
CA GLU A 39 4.52 1.41 5.29
C GLU A 39 4.20 2.79 4.69
N ASP A 40 4.87 3.15 3.60
CA ASP A 40 4.63 4.37 2.85
C ASP A 40 3.45 4.15 1.91
N THR A 41 2.38 4.92 2.07
CA THR A 41 1.17 4.82 1.25
C THR A 41 1.21 5.67 -0.01
N ASN A 42 2.32 6.34 -0.28
CA ASN A 42 2.49 7.14 -1.49
C ASN A 42 2.81 6.25 -2.70
N ILE A 43 1.84 5.44 -3.08
CA ILE A 43 1.93 4.52 -4.21
C ILE A 43 0.76 4.78 -5.16
N SER A 44 0.88 4.32 -6.39
CA SER A 44 -0.14 4.54 -7.41
C SER A 44 -1.39 3.69 -7.19
N LEU A 45 -2.51 4.11 -7.77
CA LEU A 45 -3.72 3.28 -7.78
C LEU A 45 -3.48 1.96 -8.52
N LYS A 46 -2.61 1.97 -9.53
CA LYS A 46 -2.20 0.75 -10.22
C LYS A 46 -1.51 -0.22 -9.25
N ALA A 47 -0.67 0.28 -8.36
CA ALA A 47 -0.03 -0.53 -7.34
C ALA A 47 -1.07 -1.08 -6.34
N ILE A 48 -2.06 -0.27 -5.95
CA ILE A 48 -3.16 -0.74 -5.10
C ILE A 48 -3.92 -1.86 -5.81
N ASN A 49 -4.19 -1.71 -7.11
CA ASN A 49 -4.82 -2.78 -7.90
C ASN A 49 -4.01 -4.08 -7.82
N SER A 50 -2.69 -3.97 -7.96
CA SER A 50 -1.81 -5.14 -7.89
C SER A 50 -1.84 -5.80 -6.51
N LEU A 51 -1.85 -5.01 -5.44
CA LEU A 51 -1.97 -5.53 -4.08
C LEU A 51 -3.29 -6.28 -3.87
N CYS A 52 -4.40 -5.71 -4.36
CA CYS A 52 -5.70 -6.37 -4.27
C CYS A 52 -5.71 -7.71 -4.99
N MET A 53 -5.07 -7.77 -6.15
CA MET A 53 -4.95 -9.01 -6.92
C MET A 53 -4.10 -10.05 -6.19
N ILE A 54 -2.91 -9.65 -5.73
CA ILE A 54 -1.96 -10.56 -5.09
C ILE A 54 -2.53 -11.12 -3.78
N LEU A 55 -3.14 -10.26 -2.97
CA LEU A 55 -3.63 -10.61 -1.64
C LEU A 55 -5.09 -11.04 -1.63
N ASP A 56 -5.77 -10.98 -2.78
CA ASP A 56 -7.19 -11.30 -2.91
C ASP A 56 -8.04 -10.51 -1.91
N MET A 57 -7.87 -9.19 -1.95
CA MET A 57 -8.54 -8.25 -1.04
C MET A 57 -9.11 -7.06 -1.80
N GLN A 58 -10.06 -6.38 -1.17
CA GLN A 58 -10.57 -5.11 -1.66
C GLN A 58 -9.73 -3.95 -1.10
N PRO A 59 -9.71 -2.78 -1.77
CA PRO A 59 -8.97 -1.62 -1.25
C PRO A 59 -9.36 -1.25 0.18
N LYS A 60 -10.63 -1.41 0.54
CA LYS A 60 -11.12 -1.13 1.90
C LYS A 60 -10.49 -2.04 2.96
N ASP A 61 -10.00 -3.21 2.55
CA ASP A 61 -9.34 -4.15 3.47
C ASP A 61 -7.86 -3.80 3.68
N LEU A 62 -7.28 -3.02 2.75
CA LEU A 62 -5.87 -2.64 2.78
C LEU A 62 -5.62 -1.33 3.49
N LEU A 63 -6.52 -0.35 3.31
CA LEU A 63 -6.27 1.04 3.64
C LEU A 63 -7.36 1.59 4.55
N ILE A 64 -6.96 2.55 5.39
CA ILE A 64 -7.87 3.34 6.20
C ILE A 64 -7.42 4.80 6.16
N TYR A 65 -8.38 5.73 6.16
CA TYR A 65 -8.08 7.15 6.30
C TYR A 65 -8.28 7.55 7.76
N GLU A 66 -7.26 8.18 8.33
CA GLU A 66 -7.34 8.79 9.66
C GLU A 66 -6.94 10.25 9.54
N GLU A 67 -7.83 11.15 9.98
CA GLU A 67 -7.56 12.58 9.93
C GLU A 67 -6.46 12.95 10.92
N THR A 68 -5.44 13.66 10.43
CA THR A 68 -4.39 14.24 11.28
C THR A 68 -4.76 15.66 11.68
N ASP A 69 -4.10 16.18 12.71
CA ASP A 69 -4.33 17.57 13.13
C ASP A 69 -4.01 18.56 12.01
N THR A 70 -2.96 18.30 11.25
CA THR A 70 -2.59 19.12 10.08
C THR A 70 -3.67 19.11 9.02
N GLU A 71 -4.24 17.95 8.72
CA GLU A 71 -5.31 17.84 7.74
C GLU A 71 -6.59 18.51 8.20
N LYS A 72 -6.89 18.42 9.49
CA LYS A 72 -8.02 19.12 10.09
C LYS A 72 -7.88 20.65 9.91
N GLU A 73 -6.69 21.17 10.19
CA GLU A 73 -6.41 22.60 9.97
C GLU A 73 -6.54 22.99 8.51
N GLN A 74 -6.02 22.17 7.61
CA GLN A 74 -6.14 22.42 6.16
C GLN A 74 -7.60 22.45 5.72
N LYS A 75 -8.41 21.52 6.22
CA LYS A 75 -9.84 21.45 5.90
C LYS A 75 -10.59 22.68 6.40
N GLU A 76 -10.26 23.19 7.59
CA GLU A 76 -10.88 24.38 8.15
C GLU A 76 -10.59 25.64 7.32
N LYS A 77 -9.53 25.65 6.52
CA LYS A 77 -9.17 26.77 5.65
C LYS A 77 -9.83 26.71 4.27
N LEU A 78 -10.51 25.63 3.97
CA LEU A 78 -11.24 25.51 2.71
C LEU A 78 -12.54 26.31 2.78
#